data_adb2919d20c198b5d2aeb82ae297f590
#
_entry.id   adb2919d20c198b5d2aeb82ae297f590
#
_cell.length_a   1.000
_cell.length_b   1.000
_cell.length_c   1.000
_cell.angle_alpha   90.00
_cell.angle_beta   90.00
_cell.angle_gamma   90.00
#
_symmetry.space_group_name_H-M   'P 1'
#
loop_
_entity.id
_entity.type
_entity.pdbx_description
1 polymer ?
#
loop_
_entity_poly.entity_id
_entity_poly.type
_entity_poly.pdbx_seq_one_letter_code
_entity_poly.pdbx_strand_id
1 'polypeptide(L)'
;IYGGVAKYERWVQHTDEHDKPMFCQSVQQWPLFDGEPVSPHCCEADGDSGLFRRVSDNQTQDTFKSGKRQGEGKTKNVTVDDLSRPKGAKRTHTFRFKGYTKPPKEWASTLTDGDDNPIYSTSSDNLETLVQRNGDVPFLKTLGERNKATKDLGTYYWAEGKDGTRKGMLTLVGDDGFIHHKLNHTSTITTRLSSSDPNMQNIPRGDKSTAKAMFVSRFGDDGQMVEIDYSQLEVVIQGILTRDKQLIADLQAGVDFHCKRLAAKLQIPYEEVVAEKAGKYAQQRTNIKGFTFQRAYGAGAAAIADSTGMTVEEVEELIRVEDQLYPGIVEFDNLVEQSINATRVTTTREAFVGGHRFNLAVGEWSAPTGTRYVWTESEVPEFLHKKGKFVGFSPTERKNWPVQGEGGFAVQAML
;
A
#
# COMPACT_ATOMS: atom_id res chain seq x y z
N ILE A 1 4.54 13.25 12.45
CA ILE A 1 5.75 12.42 12.36
C ILE A 1 6.92 13.27 11.83
N TYR A 2 6.79 13.86 10.67
CA TYR A 2 7.86 14.58 9.97
C TYR A 2 7.86 16.09 10.24
N GLY A 3 6.85 16.60 10.95
CA GLY A 3 6.57 18.01 11.02
C GLY A 3 5.83 18.50 9.78
N GLY A 4 5.57 19.78 9.73
CA GLY A 4 4.86 20.40 8.61
C GLY A 4 4.13 21.67 9.00
N VAL A 5 3.41 22.19 8.04
CA VAL A 5 2.60 23.39 8.19
C VAL A 5 1.16 23.05 7.87
N ALA A 6 0.27 23.38 8.78
CA ALA A 6 -1.17 23.30 8.54
C ALA A 6 -1.76 24.69 8.46
N LYS A 7 -2.49 24.95 7.41
CA LYS A 7 -3.29 26.18 7.24
C LYS A 7 -4.76 25.82 7.32
N TYR A 8 -5.51 26.58 8.07
CA TYR A 8 -6.96 26.45 8.08
C TYR A 8 -7.62 27.83 8.01
N GLU A 9 -8.77 27.88 7.38
CA GLU A 9 -9.55 29.08 7.24
C GLU A 9 -10.67 29.12 8.28
N ARG A 10 -10.84 30.27 8.90
CA ARG A 10 -11.99 30.56 9.76
C ARG A 10 -12.77 31.74 9.21
N TRP A 11 -14.07 31.67 9.31
CA TRP A 11 -14.93 32.83 9.11
C TRP A 11 -14.92 33.70 10.36
N VAL A 12 -14.62 34.98 10.21
CA VAL A 12 -14.74 36.01 11.23
C VAL A 12 -15.98 36.81 10.91
N GLN A 13 -17.02 36.73 11.73
CA GLN A 13 -18.32 37.33 11.44
C GLN A 13 -18.42 38.76 11.85
N HIS A 14 -18.05 39.10 13.07
CA HIS A 14 -18.18 40.42 13.67
C HIS A 14 -16.96 40.76 14.47
N THR A 15 -16.81 42.05 14.72
CA THR A 15 -16.07 42.57 15.85
C THR A 15 -17.07 42.82 16.99
N ASP A 16 -16.65 42.52 18.24
CA ASP A 16 -17.38 42.92 19.42
C ASP A 16 -17.30 44.46 19.60
N GLU A 17 -17.89 44.96 20.64
CA GLU A 17 -17.86 46.40 21.03
C GLU A 17 -16.45 46.94 21.31
N HIS A 18 -15.44 46.08 21.34
CA HIS A 18 -14.02 46.38 21.51
C HIS A 18 -13.17 46.08 20.26
N ASP A 19 -13.81 45.97 19.08
CA ASP A 19 -13.17 45.66 17.78
C ASP A 19 -12.46 44.27 17.75
N LYS A 20 -12.78 43.35 18.69
CA LYS A 20 -12.28 41.97 18.65
C LYS A 20 -13.13 41.11 17.73
N PRO A 21 -12.50 40.33 16.83
CA PRO A 21 -13.23 39.46 15.92
C PRO A 21 -14.01 38.38 16.66
N MET A 22 -15.29 38.27 16.41
CA MET A 22 -16.16 37.18 16.82
C MET A 22 -16.10 36.06 15.76
N PHE A 23 -16.03 34.82 16.18
CA PHE A 23 -15.87 33.66 15.30
C PHE A 23 -17.15 32.87 15.18
N CYS A 24 -17.52 32.52 13.97
CA CYS A 24 -18.61 31.57 13.71
C CYS A 24 -18.13 30.14 13.84
N GLN A 25 -18.93 29.34 14.50
CA GLN A 25 -18.62 27.97 14.83
C GLN A 25 -19.13 26.96 13.82
N SER A 26 -18.58 26.89 12.68
CA SER A 26 -18.72 25.67 11.87
C SER A 26 -17.49 24.75 11.96
N VAL A 27 -16.60 25.00 12.90
CA VAL A 27 -15.35 24.25 13.03
C VAL A 27 -15.40 23.36 14.25
N GLN A 28 -15.42 22.06 14.05
CA GLN A 28 -15.23 21.06 15.07
C GLN A 28 -14.04 21.43 15.97
N GLN A 29 -14.24 21.32 17.28
CA GLN A 29 -13.21 21.50 18.28
C GLN A 29 -11.96 20.67 17.90
N TRP A 30 -10.87 21.36 17.71
CA TRP A 30 -9.56 20.72 17.63
C TRP A 30 -9.02 20.56 19.04
N PRO A 31 -8.84 19.34 19.54
CA PRO A 31 -8.44 19.10 20.94
C PRO A 31 -7.00 19.52 21.27
N LEU A 32 -6.29 20.15 20.35
CA LEU A 32 -4.88 20.55 20.48
C LEU A 32 -4.67 22.05 20.70
N PHE A 33 -5.73 22.82 20.87
CA PHE A 33 -5.60 24.25 21.09
C PHE A 33 -6.16 24.62 22.47
N ASP A 34 -5.29 25.12 23.34
CA ASP A 34 -5.62 25.83 24.58
C ASP A 34 -6.28 27.18 24.24
N GLY A 35 -7.41 27.14 23.59
CA GLY A 35 -8.26 28.28 23.33
C GLY A 35 -9.62 28.00 23.93
N GLU A 36 -10.18 28.93 24.67
CA GLU A 36 -11.54 28.83 25.18
C GLU A 36 -12.50 28.42 24.05
N PRO A 37 -13.41 27.48 24.30
CA PRO A 37 -14.40 27.09 23.31
C PRO A 37 -15.23 28.31 22.96
N VAL A 38 -15.17 28.71 21.69
CA VAL A 38 -16.04 29.78 21.18
C VAL A 38 -17.47 29.33 21.36
N SER A 39 -18.27 30.18 21.98
CA SER A 39 -19.69 29.87 22.27
C SER A 39 -20.42 29.44 21.01
N PRO A 40 -21.17 28.32 21.05
CA PRO A 40 -21.99 27.87 19.93
C PRO A 40 -23.05 28.90 19.48
N HIS A 41 -23.37 29.86 20.35
CA HIS A 41 -24.47 30.81 20.12
C HIS A 41 -24.16 31.97 19.19
N CYS A 42 -22.93 32.16 18.74
CA CYS A 42 -22.62 33.27 17.83
C CYS A 42 -23.20 33.10 16.40
N CYS A 43 -23.78 31.96 16.09
CA CYS A 43 -24.34 31.64 14.77
C CYS A 43 -25.82 31.26 14.82
N GLU A 44 -26.44 31.17 15.99
CA GLU A 44 -27.86 31.01 16.14
C GLU A 44 -28.52 32.40 16.01
N ALA A 45 -28.99 32.68 14.83
CA ALA A 45 -29.68 33.95 14.56
C ALA A 45 -31.16 33.67 14.44
N ASP A 46 -31.94 34.26 15.35
CA ASP A 46 -33.35 34.46 15.14
C ASP A 46 -33.55 35.55 14.08
N GLY A 47 -34.02 35.16 12.91
CA GLY A 47 -34.69 36.00 11.95
C GLY A 47 -33.91 37.12 11.30
N ASP A 48 -33.53 38.19 11.82
CA ASP A 48 -32.92 39.37 11.14
C ASP A 48 -31.71 39.91 11.93
N SER A 49 -30.79 39.05 12.24
CA SER A 49 -29.63 39.36 13.09
C SER A 49 -28.56 40.24 12.41
N GLY A 50 -28.60 40.39 11.11
CA GLY A 50 -27.56 41.05 10.32
C GLY A 50 -26.27 40.21 10.20
N LEU A 51 -26.23 39.01 10.75
CA LEU A 51 -25.05 38.11 10.79
C LEU A 51 -24.85 37.33 9.49
N PHE A 52 -25.88 37.24 8.66
CA PHE A 52 -25.88 36.46 7.44
C PHE A 52 -26.12 37.30 6.20
N ARG A 53 -25.79 36.79 5.01
CA ARG A 53 -26.19 37.40 3.77
C ARG A 53 -27.69 37.20 3.58
N ARG A 54 -28.36 38.26 3.07
CA ARG A 54 -29.79 38.19 2.83
C ARG A 54 -30.07 37.69 1.43
N VAL A 55 -31.02 36.75 1.34
CA VAL A 55 -31.53 36.20 0.08
C VAL A 55 -33.02 36.44 -0.03
N SER A 56 -33.49 36.47 -1.25
CA SER A 56 -34.92 36.56 -1.51
C SER A 56 -35.56 35.19 -1.44
N ASP A 57 -36.55 35.04 -0.59
CA ASP A 57 -37.34 33.83 -0.43
C ASP A 57 -38.81 34.08 -0.74
N ASN A 58 -39.45 33.11 -1.43
CA ASN A 58 -40.86 33.20 -1.80
C ASN A 58 -41.72 32.59 -0.69
N GLN A 59 -42.26 33.44 0.17
CA GLN A 59 -43.13 33.01 1.27
C GLN A 59 -44.60 33.26 0.98
N THR A 60 -45.45 32.29 1.29
CA THR A 60 -46.92 32.46 1.22
C THR A 60 -47.38 33.20 2.47
N GLN A 61 -47.66 34.47 2.34
CA GLN A 61 -48.02 35.32 3.48
C GLN A 61 -49.53 35.61 3.58
N ASP A 62 -50.28 35.35 2.52
CA ASP A 62 -51.72 35.67 2.46
C ASP A 62 -52.43 34.80 1.41
N THR A 63 -53.72 34.86 1.34
CA THR A 63 -54.54 34.23 0.29
C THR A 63 -55.24 35.31 -0.54
N PHE A 64 -55.52 34.99 -1.81
CA PHE A 64 -56.31 35.85 -2.64
C PHE A 64 -57.75 35.96 -2.11
N LYS A 65 -58.18 37.16 -1.73
CA LYS A 65 -59.48 37.39 -1.08
C LYS A 65 -60.65 37.48 -2.08
N SER A 66 -60.39 37.65 -3.40
CA SER A 66 -61.42 37.73 -4.44
C SER A 66 -60.85 37.38 -5.82
N GLY A 67 -61.74 37.10 -6.81
CA GLY A 67 -61.37 36.75 -8.17
C GLY A 67 -61.17 35.28 -8.43
N LYS A 68 -60.70 34.91 -9.65
CA LYS A 68 -60.53 33.52 -10.08
C LYS A 68 -59.54 32.69 -9.22
N ARG A 69 -58.70 33.34 -8.47
CA ARG A 69 -57.69 32.71 -7.59
C ARG A 69 -58.04 32.86 -6.11
N GLN A 70 -59.30 33.13 -5.76
CA GLN A 70 -59.72 33.24 -4.37
C GLN A 70 -59.44 31.96 -3.61
N GLY A 71 -58.74 32.06 -2.46
CA GLY A 71 -58.35 30.94 -1.64
C GLY A 71 -56.96 30.37 -1.99
N GLU A 72 -56.36 30.72 -3.13
CA GLU A 72 -54.98 30.32 -3.42
C GLU A 72 -53.97 31.14 -2.59
N GLY A 73 -52.84 30.54 -2.26
CA GLY A 73 -51.75 31.21 -1.55
C GLY A 73 -51.14 32.34 -2.37
N LYS A 74 -51.06 33.53 -1.77
CA LYS A 74 -50.39 34.71 -2.38
C LYS A 74 -48.95 34.73 -1.90
N THR A 75 -48.02 34.40 -2.79
CA THR A 75 -46.58 34.45 -2.50
C THR A 75 -46.05 35.89 -2.60
N LYS A 76 -45.20 36.24 -1.67
CA LYS A 76 -44.46 37.48 -1.65
C LYS A 76 -42.97 37.17 -1.47
N ASN A 77 -42.13 37.87 -2.21
CA ASN A 77 -40.70 37.82 -1.99
C ASN A 77 -40.35 38.51 -0.68
N VAL A 78 -39.86 37.77 0.26
CA VAL A 78 -39.35 38.24 1.55
C VAL A 78 -37.83 38.08 1.56
N THR A 79 -37.15 39.07 2.09
CA THR A 79 -35.69 38.96 2.24
C THR A 79 -35.43 38.34 3.60
N VAL A 80 -34.84 37.17 3.59
CA VAL A 80 -34.48 36.39 4.79
C VAL A 80 -32.96 36.19 4.90
N ASP A 81 -32.46 35.89 6.08
CA ASP A 81 -31.07 35.58 6.28
C ASP A 81 -30.77 34.16 5.72
N ASP A 82 -29.75 34.05 4.88
CA ASP A 82 -29.23 32.78 4.39
C ASP A 82 -28.23 32.24 5.41
N LEU A 83 -28.68 31.35 6.27
CA LEU A 83 -27.88 30.75 7.34
C LEU A 83 -26.65 29.97 6.82
N SER A 84 -26.62 29.59 5.55
CA SER A 84 -25.47 28.96 4.90
C SER A 84 -24.37 29.96 4.50
N ARG A 85 -24.69 31.28 4.50
CA ARG A 85 -23.80 32.34 4.01
C ARG A 85 -23.58 33.45 5.05
N PRO A 86 -22.83 33.18 6.11
CA PRO A 86 -22.51 34.19 7.11
C PRO A 86 -21.75 35.36 6.50
N LYS A 87 -22.05 36.56 6.97
CA LYS A 87 -21.25 37.76 6.65
C LYS A 87 -19.96 37.69 7.45
N GLY A 88 -18.82 37.75 6.78
CA GLY A 88 -17.53 37.76 7.44
C GLY A 88 -16.39 37.61 6.47
N ALA A 89 -15.18 37.78 6.98
CA ALA A 89 -13.97 37.56 6.22
C ALA A 89 -13.33 36.22 6.62
N LYS A 90 -12.88 35.48 5.63
CA LYS A 90 -12.02 34.33 5.91
C LYS A 90 -10.67 34.81 6.42
N ARG A 91 -10.23 34.22 7.52
CA ARG A 91 -8.89 34.42 8.09
C ARG A 91 -8.14 33.10 8.04
N THR A 92 -6.92 33.14 7.51
CA THR A 92 -6.04 31.96 7.44
C THR A 92 -5.14 31.95 8.67
N HIS A 93 -5.17 30.86 9.39
CA HIS A 93 -4.28 30.59 10.52
C HIS A 93 -3.26 29.53 10.11
N THR A 94 -1.98 29.77 10.40
CA THR A 94 -0.89 28.89 10.06
C THR A 94 -0.27 28.28 11.33
N PHE A 95 -0.20 26.96 11.39
CA PHE A 95 0.47 26.24 12.46
C PHE A 95 1.67 25.49 11.91
N ARG A 96 2.80 25.60 12.62
CA ARG A 96 4.03 24.88 12.31
C ARG A 96 4.25 23.81 13.36
N PHE A 97 4.37 22.56 12.91
CA PHE A 97 4.60 21.42 13.77
C PHE A 97 6.03 20.94 13.63
N LYS A 98 6.71 20.71 14.76
CA LYS A 98 8.02 20.07 14.77
C LYS A 98 7.83 18.56 14.59
N GLY A 99 8.54 17.93 13.64
CA GLY A 99 8.54 16.49 13.46
C GLY A 99 9.47 15.75 14.44
N TYR A 100 9.24 14.46 14.58
CA TYR A 100 10.12 13.57 15.36
C TYR A 100 11.40 13.23 14.61
N THR A 101 11.34 13.13 13.27
CA THR A 101 12.45 12.75 12.42
C THR A 101 12.35 13.40 11.06
N LYS A 102 13.46 13.37 10.31
CA LYS A 102 13.47 13.78 8.91
C LYS A 102 13.22 12.56 8.03
N PRO A 103 12.24 12.60 7.14
CA PRO A 103 11.98 11.49 6.23
C PRO A 103 13.06 11.41 5.14
N PRO A 104 13.32 10.23 4.58
CA PRO A 104 14.05 10.08 3.34
C PRO A 104 13.35 10.84 2.20
N LYS A 105 14.11 11.39 1.27
CA LYS A 105 13.56 12.19 0.15
C LYS A 105 12.64 11.37 -0.77
N GLU A 106 12.97 10.12 -0.95
CA GLU A 106 12.21 9.16 -1.76
C GLU A 106 10.78 8.87 -1.23
N TRP A 107 10.49 9.23 0.02
CA TRP A 107 9.15 9.10 0.60
C TRP A 107 8.27 10.33 0.36
N ALA A 108 8.79 11.34 -0.34
CA ALA A 108 8.02 12.52 -0.72
C ALA A 108 6.87 12.13 -1.65
N SER A 109 5.68 12.63 -1.37
CA SER A 109 4.53 12.53 -2.28
C SER A 109 4.47 13.76 -3.19
N THR A 110 3.57 13.70 -4.17
CA THR A 110 3.23 14.86 -5.01
C THR A 110 2.35 15.89 -4.27
N LEU A 111 1.82 15.52 -3.10
CA LEU A 111 1.05 16.43 -2.26
C LEU A 111 1.99 17.34 -1.47
N THR A 112 1.59 18.59 -1.29
CA THR A 112 2.34 19.59 -0.53
C THR A 112 1.58 20.03 0.72
N ASP A 113 2.34 20.53 1.70
CA ASP A 113 1.78 21.18 2.88
C ASP A 113 1.42 22.66 2.58
N GLY A 114 1.04 23.39 3.62
CA GLY A 114 0.67 24.80 3.49
C GLY A 114 1.78 25.75 3.05
N ASP A 115 3.03 25.34 3.05
CA ASP A 115 4.23 26.10 2.61
C ASP A 115 4.90 25.45 1.38
N ASP A 116 4.15 24.67 0.60
CA ASP A 116 4.58 23.98 -0.62
C ASP A 116 5.71 22.94 -0.42
N ASN A 117 5.96 22.51 0.83
CA ASN A 117 6.88 21.41 1.08
C ASN A 117 6.17 20.06 0.82
N PRO A 118 6.87 19.04 0.31
CA PRO A 118 6.27 17.75 0.04
C PRO A 118 5.79 17.09 1.33
N ILE A 119 4.59 16.51 1.28
CA ILE A 119 4.09 15.63 2.33
C ILE A 119 4.71 14.24 2.14
N TYR A 120 5.21 13.66 3.22
CA TYR A 120 5.89 12.37 3.18
C TYR A 120 4.96 11.22 3.55
N SER A 121 5.13 10.08 2.88
CA SER A 121 4.33 8.89 3.12
C SER A 121 4.48 8.37 4.56
N THR A 122 3.35 8.00 5.15
CA THR A 122 3.24 7.31 6.45
C THR A 122 2.61 5.93 6.27
N SER A 123 2.96 5.24 5.19
CA SER A 123 2.55 3.85 4.97
C SER A 123 3.03 2.94 6.11
N SER A 124 2.42 1.77 6.24
CA SER A 124 2.81 0.82 7.30
C SER A 124 4.30 0.47 7.24
N ASP A 125 4.85 0.25 6.05
CA ASP A 125 6.26 -0.09 5.85
C ASP A 125 7.19 1.06 6.27
N ASN A 126 6.80 2.31 5.93
CA ASN A 126 7.55 3.48 6.35
C ASN A 126 7.50 3.68 7.87
N LEU A 127 6.36 3.40 8.51
CA LEU A 127 6.24 3.46 9.97
C LEU A 127 7.08 2.37 10.65
N GLU A 128 7.10 1.15 10.13
CA GLU A 128 7.95 0.07 10.62
C GLU A 128 9.43 0.43 10.51
N THR A 129 9.86 0.96 9.37
CA THR A 129 11.23 1.45 9.17
C THR A 129 11.58 2.56 10.16
N LEU A 130 10.65 3.49 10.44
CA LEU A 130 10.89 4.55 11.44
C LEU A 130 11.05 3.99 12.85
N VAL A 131 10.24 3.00 13.24
CA VAL A 131 10.38 2.32 14.54
C VAL A 131 11.74 1.64 14.63
N GLN A 132 12.17 0.92 13.60
CA GLN A 132 13.47 0.25 13.57
C GLN A 132 14.64 1.25 13.72
N ARG A 133 14.57 2.41 13.04
CA ARG A 133 15.64 3.43 13.05
C ARG A 133 15.67 4.28 14.33
N ASN A 134 14.53 4.55 14.93
CA ASN A 134 14.42 5.49 16.05
C ASN A 134 14.13 4.82 17.41
N GLY A 135 14.07 3.48 17.46
CA GLY A 135 13.73 2.72 18.64
C GLY A 135 12.25 2.75 19.01
N ASP A 136 11.93 2.38 20.24
CA ASP A 136 10.54 2.30 20.71
C ASP A 136 9.95 3.70 20.95
N VAL A 137 9.24 4.20 19.94
CA VAL A 137 8.46 5.45 20.03
C VAL A 137 6.99 5.08 20.19
N PRO A 138 6.40 5.23 21.39
CA PRO A 138 5.04 4.77 21.67
C PRO A 138 3.99 5.31 20.71
N PHE A 139 4.13 6.57 20.29
CA PHE A 139 3.23 7.19 19.31
C PHE A 139 3.24 6.48 17.96
N LEU A 140 4.41 6.12 17.45
CA LEU A 140 4.53 5.42 16.15
C LEU A 140 3.91 4.02 16.22
N LYS A 141 4.09 3.33 17.34
CA LYS A 141 3.49 2.02 17.60
C LYS A 141 1.96 2.11 17.60
N THR A 142 1.40 3.01 18.40
CA THR A 142 -0.06 3.23 18.48
C THR A 142 -0.64 3.63 17.12
N LEU A 143 0.07 4.47 16.36
CA LEU A 143 -0.36 4.85 15.00
C LEU A 143 -0.37 3.64 14.06
N GLY A 144 0.63 2.78 14.12
CA GLY A 144 0.70 1.52 13.37
C GLY A 144 -0.46 0.59 13.71
N GLU A 145 -0.74 0.38 15.02
CA GLU A 145 -1.86 -0.43 15.51
C GLU A 145 -3.21 0.13 15.03
N ARG A 146 -3.41 1.45 15.16
CA ARG A 146 -4.61 2.12 14.63
C ARG A 146 -4.78 1.92 13.13
N ASN A 147 -3.73 2.12 12.35
CA ASN A 147 -3.79 1.97 10.90
C ASN A 147 -4.12 0.53 10.50
N LYS A 148 -3.54 -0.45 11.20
CA LYS A 148 -3.86 -1.87 11.04
C LYS A 148 -5.32 -2.16 11.34
N ALA A 149 -5.81 -1.72 12.49
CA ALA A 149 -7.22 -1.92 12.88
C ALA A 149 -8.18 -1.24 11.89
N THR A 150 -7.86 -0.02 11.43
CA THR A 150 -8.67 0.70 10.44
C THR A 150 -8.70 -0.03 9.10
N LYS A 151 -7.56 -0.59 8.66
CA LYS A 151 -7.47 -1.42 7.46
C LYS A 151 -8.27 -2.70 7.60
N ASP A 152 -8.14 -3.40 8.73
CA ASP A 152 -8.86 -4.64 8.98
C ASP A 152 -10.38 -4.41 8.96
N LEU A 153 -10.87 -3.38 9.63
CA LEU A 153 -12.29 -3.01 9.64
C LEU A 153 -12.79 -2.70 8.23
N GLY A 154 -12.11 -1.83 7.49
CA GLY A 154 -12.56 -1.38 6.17
C GLY A 154 -12.34 -2.37 5.03
N THR A 155 -11.49 -3.38 5.22
CA THR A 155 -11.17 -4.37 4.18
C THR A 155 -11.86 -5.70 4.44
N TYR A 156 -11.76 -6.24 5.65
CA TYR A 156 -12.22 -7.60 5.97
C TYR A 156 -13.56 -7.63 6.68
N TYR A 157 -13.80 -6.73 7.61
CA TYR A 157 -15.09 -6.65 8.31
C TYR A 157 -16.04 -5.71 7.56
N TRP A 158 -16.46 -4.66 8.19
CA TRP A 158 -17.15 -3.55 7.55
C TRP A 158 -16.86 -2.22 8.24
N ALA A 159 -16.85 -1.16 7.47
CA ALA A 159 -16.75 0.21 7.98
C ALA A 159 -17.64 1.12 7.15
N GLU A 160 -18.18 2.15 7.79
CA GLU A 160 -18.97 3.18 7.12
C GLU A 160 -18.07 4.39 6.83
N GLY A 161 -18.08 4.82 5.57
CA GLY A 161 -17.39 6.02 5.14
C GLY A 161 -18.13 7.29 5.57
N LYS A 162 -17.46 8.44 5.47
CA LYS A 162 -18.07 9.76 5.77
C LYS A 162 -19.28 10.09 4.88
N ASP A 163 -19.38 9.46 3.75
CA ASP A 163 -20.47 9.55 2.75
C ASP A 163 -21.58 8.53 2.98
N GLY A 164 -21.54 7.78 4.09
CA GLY A 164 -22.50 6.71 4.39
C GLY A 164 -22.27 5.40 3.60
N THR A 165 -21.25 5.34 2.74
CA THR A 165 -20.95 4.09 2.01
C THR A 165 -20.36 3.05 2.94
N ARG A 166 -20.81 1.79 2.81
CA ARG A 166 -20.26 0.65 3.55
C ARG A 166 -19.20 -0.05 2.71
N LYS A 167 -18.10 -0.43 3.35
CA LYS A 167 -16.96 -1.15 2.75
C LYS A 167 -16.62 -2.37 3.59
N GLY A 168 -15.91 -3.32 3.01
CA GLY A 168 -15.43 -4.52 3.67
C GLY A 168 -16.12 -5.79 3.18
N MET A 169 -15.51 -6.94 3.44
CA MET A 169 -15.97 -8.24 2.91
C MET A 169 -17.35 -8.64 3.40
N LEU A 170 -17.72 -8.29 4.63
CA LEU A 170 -19.04 -8.61 5.16
C LEU A 170 -20.19 -7.92 4.41
N THR A 171 -19.91 -6.86 3.67
CA THR A 171 -20.92 -6.21 2.80
C THR A 171 -21.19 -6.98 1.51
N LEU A 172 -20.38 -8.01 1.22
CA LEU A 172 -20.45 -8.82 0.02
C LEU A 172 -21.00 -10.24 0.30
N VAL A 173 -21.46 -10.47 1.53
CA VAL A 173 -22.15 -11.71 1.87
C VAL A 173 -23.50 -11.71 1.18
N GLY A 174 -23.77 -12.75 0.36
CA GLY A 174 -25.03 -12.94 -0.32
C GLY A 174 -26.15 -13.40 0.61
N ASP A 175 -27.37 -13.42 0.10
CA ASP A 175 -28.55 -13.90 0.84
C ASP A 175 -28.45 -15.38 1.25
N ASP A 176 -27.58 -16.14 0.58
CA ASP A 176 -27.21 -17.51 0.87
C ASP A 176 -26.17 -17.68 1.99
N GLY A 177 -25.69 -16.57 2.55
CA GLY A 177 -24.67 -16.54 3.59
C GLY A 177 -23.23 -16.75 3.10
N PHE A 178 -23.00 -16.76 1.78
CA PHE A 178 -21.68 -16.96 1.19
C PHE A 178 -21.11 -15.68 0.58
N ILE A 179 -19.79 -15.67 0.43
CA ILE A 179 -19.05 -14.68 -0.36
C ILE A 179 -18.66 -15.34 -1.69
N HIS A 180 -19.19 -14.83 -2.78
CA HIS A 180 -18.92 -15.30 -4.15
C HIS A 180 -17.85 -14.41 -4.79
N HIS A 181 -16.60 -14.76 -4.62
CA HIS A 181 -15.49 -14.01 -5.23
C HIS A 181 -15.21 -14.48 -6.66
N LYS A 182 -14.55 -13.64 -7.44
CA LYS A 182 -14.13 -13.96 -8.80
C LYS A 182 -12.66 -14.37 -8.81
N LEU A 183 -12.34 -15.48 -9.47
CA LEU A 183 -10.98 -15.88 -9.81
C LEU A 183 -10.69 -15.54 -11.27
N ASN A 184 -9.69 -14.71 -11.49
CA ASN A 184 -9.26 -14.27 -12.81
C ASN A 184 -8.00 -15.04 -13.22
N HIS A 185 -8.08 -15.80 -14.31
CA HIS A 185 -6.99 -16.67 -14.78
C HIS A 185 -5.94 -15.95 -15.62
N THR A 186 -6.26 -14.78 -16.18
CA THR A 186 -5.43 -14.08 -17.16
C THR A 186 -5.07 -12.65 -16.76
N SER A 187 -5.29 -12.27 -15.50
CA SER A 187 -5.09 -10.89 -15.06
C SER A 187 -3.68 -10.60 -14.56
N THR A 188 -2.83 -11.61 -14.39
CA THR A 188 -1.45 -11.45 -13.94
C THR A 188 -0.46 -11.86 -15.04
N ILE A 189 0.65 -11.15 -15.13
CA ILE A 189 1.73 -11.47 -16.08
C ILE A 189 2.38 -12.82 -15.74
N THR A 190 2.38 -13.17 -14.46
CA THR A 190 2.99 -14.40 -13.93
C THR A 190 2.03 -15.59 -13.93
N THR A 191 0.95 -15.58 -14.70
CA THR A 191 -0.07 -16.64 -14.77
C THR A 191 -0.69 -17.06 -13.41
N ARG A 192 -0.37 -16.37 -12.32
CA ARG A 192 -1.04 -16.61 -11.03
C ARG A 192 -2.51 -16.20 -11.13
N LEU A 193 -3.36 -16.93 -10.43
CA LEU A 193 -4.74 -16.49 -10.23
C LEU A 193 -4.75 -15.16 -9.48
N SER A 194 -5.65 -14.28 -9.85
CA SER A 194 -6.00 -13.11 -9.02
C SER A 194 -7.44 -13.20 -8.58
N SER A 195 -7.74 -12.66 -7.41
CA SER A 195 -9.09 -12.67 -6.84
C SER A 195 -9.65 -11.25 -6.75
N SER A 196 -10.91 -11.10 -7.10
CA SER A 196 -11.65 -9.83 -7.00
C SER A 196 -13.08 -10.06 -6.52
N ASP A 197 -13.70 -9.01 -6.01
CA ASP A 197 -15.08 -8.91 -5.57
C ASP A 197 -15.53 -9.98 -4.54
N PRO A 198 -14.82 -10.11 -3.40
CA PRO A 198 -13.62 -9.47 -2.89
C PRO A 198 -12.33 -10.20 -3.26
N ASN A 199 -11.17 -9.56 -2.98
CA ASN A 199 -9.88 -10.23 -3.10
C ASN A 199 -9.62 -11.16 -1.91
N MET A 200 -9.96 -12.44 -2.06
CA MET A 200 -9.79 -13.47 -1.04
C MET A 200 -8.33 -13.89 -0.81
N GLN A 201 -7.42 -13.56 -1.75
CA GLN A 201 -6.00 -13.91 -1.62
C GLN A 201 -5.24 -12.99 -0.64
N ASN A 202 -5.85 -11.88 -0.23
CA ASN A 202 -5.25 -10.93 0.70
C ASN A 202 -5.69 -11.11 2.16
N ILE A 203 -6.36 -12.23 2.49
CA ILE A 203 -6.75 -12.52 3.88
C ILE A 203 -5.47 -12.72 4.70
N PRO A 204 -5.30 -11.96 5.80
CA PRO A 204 -4.09 -12.03 6.61
C PRO A 204 -4.01 -13.37 7.36
N ARG A 205 -2.80 -13.76 7.74
CA ARG A 205 -2.59 -14.93 8.61
C ARG A 205 -3.28 -14.73 9.96
N GLY A 206 -3.71 -15.83 10.57
CA GLY A 206 -4.46 -15.81 11.82
C GLY A 206 -3.69 -15.21 13.01
N ASP A 207 -2.35 -15.22 12.99
CA ASP A 207 -1.49 -14.54 13.98
C ASP A 207 -1.44 -13.01 13.81
N LYS A 208 -1.86 -12.50 12.64
CA LYS A 208 -1.83 -11.07 12.33
C LYS A 208 -3.19 -10.39 12.36
N SER A 209 -4.28 -11.13 12.14
CA SER A 209 -5.65 -10.62 12.16
C SER A 209 -6.64 -11.75 12.41
N THR A 210 -7.74 -11.45 13.08
CA THR A 210 -8.85 -12.40 13.31
C THR A 210 -9.76 -12.57 12.08
N ALA A 211 -9.49 -11.88 10.98
CA ALA A 211 -10.32 -11.92 9.77
C ALA A 211 -10.51 -13.34 9.22
N LYS A 212 -9.47 -14.19 9.30
CA LYS A 212 -9.55 -15.58 8.83
C LYS A 212 -10.58 -16.42 9.61
N ALA A 213 -10.83 -16.12 10.87
CA ALA A 213 -11.78 -16.82 11.72
C ALA A 213 -13.26 -16.56 11.35
N MET A 214 -13.54 -15.58 10.49
CA MET A 214 -14.91 -15.34 9.98
C MET A 214 -15.36 -16.41 9.00
N PHE A 215 -14.43 -17.13 8.37
CA PHE A 215 -14.73 -18.14 7.37
C PHE A 215 -14.89 -19.49 8.06
N VAL A 216 -16.09 -20.02 7.99
CA VAL A 216 -16.47 -21.29 8.62
C VAL A 216 -17.00 -22.26 7.56
N SER A 217 -17.04 -23.54 7.91
CA SER A 217 -17.62 -24.54 7.01
C SER A 217 -19.12 -24.31 6.81
N ARG A 218 -19.60 -24.49 5.57
CA ARG A 218 -21.05 -24.49 5.26
C ARG A 218 -21.81 -25.60 5.97
N PHE A 219 -21.11 -26.63 6.43
CA PHE A 219 -21.69 -27.77 7.11
C PHE A 219 -21.74 -27.60 8.64
N GLY A 220 -21.46 -26.39 9.14
CA GLY A 220 -21.44 -26.10 10.57
C GLY A 220 -20.43 -26.97 11.32
N ASP A 221 -20.88 -27.55 12.44
CA ASP A 221 -20.02 -28.36 13.31
C ASP A 221 -19.64 -29.71 12.68
N ASP A 222 -20.40 -30.18 11.66
CA ASP A 222 -20.10 -31.42 10.92
C ASP A 222 -19.09 -31.22 9.80
N GLY A 223 -18.60 -29.99 9.60
CA GLY A 223 -17.70 -29.63 8.51
C GLY A 223 -16.37 -29.08 8.98
N GLN A 224 -15.41 -29.09 8.07
CA GLN A 224 -14.08 -28.57 8.31
C GLN A 224 -13.64 -27.63 7.19
N MET A 225 -12.84 -26.63 7.54
CA MET A 225 -12.06 -25.84 6.57
C MET A 225 -10.71 -26.52 6.40
N VAL A 226 -10.38 -26.86 5.15
CA VAL A 226 -9.10 -27.51 4.81
C VAL A 226 -8.22 -26.48 4.11
N GLU A 227 -6.99 -26.33 4.58
CA GLU A 227 -5.96 -25.49 3.96
C GLU A 227 -4.81 -26.40 3.45
N ILE A 228 -4.53 -26.31 2.16
CA ILE A 228 -3.44 -27.05 1.52
C ILE A 228 -2.52 -26.04 0.87
N ASP A 229 -1.24 -26.10 1.20
CA ASP A 229 -0.21 -25.22 0.63
C ASP A 229 1.01 -26.05 0.21
N TYR A 230 1.66 -25.63 -0.87
CA TYR A 230 2.90 -26.23 -1.31
C TYR A 230 4.06 -25.83 -0.39
N SER A 231 4.85 -26.80 0.00
CA SER A 231 6.11 -26.50 0.66
C SER A 231 7.14 -25.99 -0.33
N GLN A 232 7.59 -24.74 -0.16
CA GLN A 232 8.69 -24.14 -0.92
C GLN A 232 8.49 -24.16 -2.44
N LEU A 233 7.27 -23.97 -2.94
CA LEU A 233 6.92 -24.06 -4.36
C LEU A 233 7.92 -23.32 -5.26
N GLU A 234 8.26 -22.09 -4.94
CA GLU A 234 9.16 -21.25 -5.76
C GLU A 234 10.58 -21.85 -5.84
N VAL A 235 11.09 -22.45 -4.76
CA VAL A 235 12.41 -23.09 -4.77
C VAL A 235 12.37 -24.40 -5.57
N VAL A 236 11.26 -25.14 -5.51
CA VAL A 236 11.06 -26.36 -6.33
C VAL A 236 11.02 -25.99 -7.81
N ILE A 237 10.23 -24.98 -8.18
CA ILE A 237 10.18 -24.50 -9.57
C ILE A 237 11.55 -23.99 -10.04
N GLN A 238 12.26 -23.26 -9.18
CA GLN A 238 13.63 -22.84 -9.47
C GLN A 238 14.55 -24.03 -9.75
N GLY A 239 14.49 -25.09 -8.94
CA GLY A 239 15.24 -26.33 -9.18
C GLY A 239 14.90 -26.99 -10.50
N ILE A 240 13.61 -27.00 -10.90
CA ILE A 240 13.14 -27.55 -12.18
C ILE A 240 13.66 -26.73 -13.36
N LEU A 241 13.55 -25.41 -13.30
CA LEU A 241 13.95 -24.52 -14.39
C LEU A 241 15.46 -24.45 -14.59
N THR A 242 16.21 -24.36 -13.49
CA THR A 242 17.68 -24.23 -13.53
C THR A 242 18.38 -25.56 -13.75
N ARG A 243 17.72 -26.67 -13.41
CA ARG A 243 18.30 -28.02 -13.37
C ARG A 243 19.60 -28.11 -12.54
N ASP A 244 19.75 -27.23 -11.57
CA ASP A 244 20.90 -27.22 -10.66
C ASP A 244 20.91 -28.49 -9.83
N LYS A 245 21.99 -29.28 -9.96
CA LYS A 245 22.09 -30.59 -9.34
C LYS A 245 22.14 -30.50 -7.81
N GLN A 246 22.83 -29.47 -7.28
CA GLN A 246 22.94 -29.30 -5.84
C GLN A 246 21.62 -28.82 -5.25
N LEU A 247 20.93 -27.89 -5.91
CA LEU A 247 19.62 -27.41 -5.48
C LEU A 247 18.59 -28.54 -5.45
N ILE A 248 18.58 -29.41 -6.49
CA ILE A 248 17.68 -30.55 -6.55
C ILE A 248 18.00 -31.57 -5.46
N ALA A 249 19.28 -31.88 -5.20
CA ALA A 249 19.67 -32.76 -4.15
C ALA A 249 19.28 -32.26 -2.76
N ASP A 250 19.43 -30.94 -2.53
CA ASP A 250 19.04 -30.31 -1.26
C ASP A 250 17.54 -30.34 -1.03
N LEU A 251 16.74 -30.08 -2.11
CA LEU A 251 15.29 -30.20 -2.07
C LEU A 251 14.84 -31.61 -1.71
N GLN A 252 15.42 -32.63 -2.35
CA GLN A 252 15.10 -34.02 -2.10
C GLN A 252 15.49 -34.47 -0.69
N ALA A 253 16.61 -33.94 -0.15
CA ALA A 253 17.04 -34.17 1.20
C ALA A 253 16.27 -33.38 2.29
N GLY A 254 15.36 -32.51 1.90
CA GLY A 254 14.60 -31.68 2.84
C GLY A 254 15.45 -30.64 3.59
N VAL A 255 16.50 -30.14 2.96
CA VAL A 255 17.45 -29.20 3.57
C VAL A 255 16.75 -27.89 3.92
N ASP A 256 17.03 -27.34 5.11
CA ASP A 256 16.67 -25.97 5.48
C ASP A 256 17.61 -24.99 4.76
N PHE A 257 17.16 -24.42 3.65
CA PHE A 257 17.97 -23.53 2.82
C PHE A 257 18.49 -22.29 3.55
N HIS A 258 17.77 -21.81 4.55
CA HIS A 258 18.23 -20.68 5.35
C HIS A 258 19.40 -21.09 6.25
N CYS A 259 19.31 -22.27 6.86
CA CYS A 259 20.42 -22.83 7.64
C CYS A 259 21.64 -23.16 6.75
N LYS A 260 21.41 -23.68 5.55
CA LYS A 260 22.51 -24.01 4.61
C LYS A 260 23.28 -22.77 4.17
N ARG A 261 22.57 -21.71 3.78
CA ARG A 261 23.19 -20.42 3.42
C ARG A 261 23.95 -19.81 4.60
N LEU A 262 23.38 -19.89 5.80
CA LEU A 262 24.04 -19.40 7.01
C LEU A 262 25.33 -20.20 7.32
N ALA A 263 25.24 -21.52 7.23
CA ALA A 263 26.40 -22.40 7.43
C ALA A 263 27.52 -22.07 6.44
N ALA A 264 27.19 -21.90 5.17
CA ALA A 264 28.16 -21.54 4.14
C ALA A 264 28.75 -20.12 4.37
N LYS A 265 27.95 -19.13 4.77
CA LYS A 265 28.44 -17.78 5.13
C LYS A 265 29.42 -17.85 6.31
N LEU A 266 29.10 -18.62 7.33
CA LEU A 266 29.90 -18.74 8.55
C LEU A 266 31.06 -19.74 8.42
N GLN A 267 31.10 -20.51 7.34
CA GLN A 267 32.07 -21.59 7.09
C GLN A 267 32.08 -22.65 8.20
N ILE A 268 30.88 -23.04 8.68
CA ILE A 268 30.67 -24.04 9.72
C ILE A 268 29.77 -25.16 9.19
N PRO A 269 29.77 -26.36 9.87
CA PRO A 269 28.91 -27.47 9.49
C PRO A 269 27.42 -27.07 9.49
N TYR A 270 26.67 -27.56 8.51
CA TYR A 270 25.23 -27.34 8.39
C TYR A 270 24.47 -27.83 9.63
N GLU A 271 24.86 -28.98 10.16
CA GLU A 271 24.26 -29.66 11.33
C GLU A 271 24.35 -28.78 12.58
N GLU A 272 25.45 -28.03 12.75
CA GLU A 272 25.63 -27.09 13.87
C GLU A 272 24.59 -25.97 13.80
N VAL A 273 24.37 -25.41 12.61
CA VAL A 273 23.39 -24.35 12.44
C VAL A 273 21.97 -24.86 12.64
N VAL A 274 21.64 -26.04 12.15
CA VAL A 274 20.34 -26.68 12.33
C VAL A 274 20.03 -26.97 13.79
N ALA A 275 21.00 -27.49 14.53
CA ALA A 275 20.85 -27.78 15.94
C ALA A 275 20.54 -26.55 16.78
N GLU A 276 21.13 -25.41 16.43
CA GLU A 276 21.02 -24.14 17.17
C GLU A 276 20.17 -23.06 16.45
N LYS A 277 19.35 -23.49 15.49
CA LYS A 277 18.55 -22.54 14.63
C LYS A 277 17.51 -21.72 15.39
N ALA A 278 17.04 -22.18 16.53
CA ALA A 278 16.11 -21.48 17.41
C ALA A 278 16.82 -20.80 18.60
N GLY A 279 18.11 -21.09 18.82
CA GLY A 279 18.95 -20.53 19.88
C GLY A 279 20.00 -19.57 19.34
N LYS A 280 21.27 -20.00 19.36
CA LYS A 280 22.43 -19.18 18.98
C LYS A 280 22.30 -18.50 17.61
N TYR A 281 21.69 -19.17 16.64
CA TYR A 281 21.62 -18.70 15.25
C TYR A 281 20.23 -18.12 14.85
N ALA A 282 19.29 -18.00 15.79
CA ALA A 282 17.91 -17.59 15.48
C ALA A 282 17.81 -16.25 14.75
N GLN A 283 18.52 -15.22 15.22
CA GLN A 283 18.50 -13.89 14.60
C GLN A 283 19.17 -13.88 13.23
N GLN A 284 20.34 -14.53 13.12
CA GLN A 284 21.08 -14.62 11.85
C GLN A 284 20.27 -15.39 10.80
N ARG A 285 19.61 -16.49 11.20
CA ARG A 285 18.72 -17.23 10.32
C ARG A 285 17.52 -16.40 9.87
N THR A 286 16.99 -15.56 10.74
CA THR A 286 15.90 -14.61 10.38
C THR A 286 16.36 -13.61 9.33
N ASN A 287 17.54 -13.05 9.47
CA ASN A 287 18.13 -12.15 8.48
C ASN A 287 18.37 -12.86 7.13
N ILE A 288 18.92 -14.09 7.16
CA ILE A 288 19.07 -14.93 5.95
C ILE A 288 17.72 -15.26 5.30
N LYS A 289 16.67 -15.46 6.08
CA LYS A 289 15.32 -15.66 5.54
C LYS A 289 14.84 -14.42 4.78
N GLY A 290 15.05 -13.23 5.34
CA GLY A 290 14.76 -11.95 4.65
C GLY A 290 15.55 -11.81 3.35
N PHE A 291 16.85 -12.09 3.38
CA PHE A 291 17.70 -12.14 2.19
C PHE A 291 17.16 -13.11 1.14
N THR A 292 16.86 -14.36 1.52
CA THR A 292 16.42 -15.40 0.58
C THR A 292 15.16 -15.00 -0.17
N PHE A 293 14.15 -14.47 0.53
CA PHE A 293 12.93 -14.04 -0.11
C PHE A 293 13.16 -12.87 -1.07
N GLN A 294 13.87 -11.85 -0.65
CA GLN A 294 14.09 -10.67 -1.48
C GLN A 294 14.99 -10.98 -2.70
N ARG A 295 15.99 -11.85 -2.51
CA ARG A 295 16.85 -12.30 -3.60
C ARG A 295 16.07 -13.10 -4.64
N ALA A 296 15.16 -13.98 -4.21
CA ALA A 296 14.27 -14.72 -5.10
C ALA A 296 13.35 -13.78 -5.93
N TYR A 297 12.97 -12.65 -5.34
CA TYR A 297 12.23 -11.60 -6.05
C TYR A 297 13.13 -10.61 -6.83
N GLY A 298 14.42 -10.88 -6.94
CA GLY A 298 15.36 -10.11 -7.75
C GLY A 298 15.83 -8.79 -7.13
N ALA A 299 15.62 -8.58 -5.83
CA ALA A 299 16.13 -7.40 -5.16
C ALA A 299 17.67 -7.33 -5.20
N GLY A 300 18.21 -6.12 -5.39
CA GLY A 300 19.64 -5.87 -5.34
C GLY A 300 20.17 -5.75 -3.91
N ALA A 301 21.51 -5.83 -3.75
CA ALA A 301 22.17 -5.84 -2.45
C ALA A 301 21.76 -4.65 -1.55
N ALA A 302 21.70 -3.43 -2.09
CA ALA A 302 21.33 -2.24 -1.31
C ALA A 302 19.89 -2.32 -0.75
N ALA A 303 18.91 -2.80 -1.54
CA ALA A 303 17.52 -2.93 -1.10
C ALA A 303 17.38 -4.01 -0.03
N ILE A 304 18.09 -5.13 -0.18
CA ILE A 304 18.12 -6.20 0.83
C ILE A 304 18.75 -5.72 2.13
N ALA A 305 19.87 -4.99 2.05
CA ALA A 305 20.56 -4.42 3.20
C ALA A 305 19.64 -3.48 4.01
N ASP A 306 18.94 -2.57 3.33
CA ASP A 306 18.02 -1.61 3.96
C ASP A 306 16.87 -2.30 4.70
N SER A 307 16.33 -3.38 4.14
CA SER A 307 15.17 -4.08 4.73
C SER A 307 15.51 -5.11 5.81
N THR A 308 16.74 -5.67 5.77
CA THR A 308 17.19 -6.70 6.74
C THR A 308 18.03 -6.16 7.86
N GLY A 309 18.50 -4.90 7.74
CA GLY A 309 19.44 -4.28 8.67
C GLY A 309 20.89 -4.83 8.55
N MET A 310 21.19 -5.60 7.50
CA MET A 310 22.55 -6.03 7.16
C MET A 310 23.30 -4.91 6.43
N THR A 311 24.64 -4.98 6.38
CA THR A 311 25.41 -4.09 5.51
C THR A 311 25.33 -4.55 4.06
N VAL A 312 25.64 -3.64 3.12
CA VAL A 312 25.64 -3.97 1.68
C VAL A 312 26.70 -5.05 1.40
N GLU A 313 27.86 -4.96 2.05
CA GLU A 313 28.96 -5.90 1.91
C GLU A 313 28.56 -7.31 2.40
N GLU A 314 27.84 -7.39 3.52
CA GLU A 314 27.31 -8.68 4.02
C GLU A 314 26.32 -9.32 3.04
N VAL A 315 25.48 -8.50 2.40
CA VAL A 315 24.52 -8.98 1.40
C VAL A 315 25.24 -9.43 0.12
N GLU A 316 26.23 -8.68 -0.34
CA GLU A 316 27.05 -9.06 -1.50
C GLU A 316 27.81 -10.36 -1.25
N GLU A 317 28.30 -10.58 -0.02
CA GLU A 317 28.92 -11.85 0.35
C GLU A 317 27.91 -13.01 0.29
N LEU A 318 26.69 -12.80 0.82
CA LEU A 318 25.62 -13.80 0.73
C LEU A 318 25.24 -14.14 -0.71
N ILE A 319 25.20 -13.14 -1.59
CA ILE A 319 24.96 -13.35 -3.02
C ILE A 319 26.07 -14.22 -3.61
N ARG A 320 27.34 -13.94 -3.33
CA ARG A 320 28.46 -14.74 -3.80
C ARG A 320 28.41 -16.19 -3.29
N VAL A 321 28.07 -16.36 -2.04
CA VAL A 321 27.88 -17.69 -1.43
C VAL A 321 26.76 -18.47 -2.12
N GLU A 322 25.63 -17.83 -2.38
CA GLU A 322 24.49 -18.45 -3.08
C GLU A 322 24.84 -18.83 -4.52
N ASP A 323 25.48 -17.93 -5.26
CA ASP A 323 25.87 -18.15 -6.64
C ASP A 323 26.91 -19.30 -6.76
N GLN A 324 27.74 -19.51 -5.72
CA GLN A 324 28.65 -20.67 -5.64
C GLN A 324 27.94 -21.96 -5.26
N LEU A 325 26.96 -21.91 -4.36
CA LEU A 325 26.18 -23.08 -3.93
C LEU A 325 25.31 -23.62 -5.06
N TYR A 326 24.71 -22.71 -5.86
CA TYR A 326 23.74 -23.05 -6.89
C TYR A 326 24.04 -22.35 -8.22
N PRO A 327 25.14 -22.68 -8.90
CA PRO A 327 25.58 -22.01 -10.11
C PRO A 327 24.56 -22.08 -11.26
N GLY A 328 23.72 -23.12 -11.30
CA GLY A 328 22.65 -23.26 -12.29
C GLY A 328 21.62 -22.13 -12.24
N ILE A 329 21.47 -21.45 -11.10
CA ILE A 329 20.61 -20.26 -11.01
C ILE A 329 21.18 -19.13 -11.86
N VAL A 330 22.48 -18.87 -11.75
CA VAL A 330 23.17 -17.85 -12.53
C VAL A 330 23.16 -18.16 -14.01
N GLU A 331 23.39 -19.43 -14.38
CA GLU A 331 23.34 -19.90 -15.77
C GLU A 331 21.95 -19.70 -16.36
N PHE A 332 20.89 -20.02 -15.62
CA PHE A 332 19.52 -19.83 -16.04
C PHE A 332 19.19 -18.34 -16.23
N ASP A 333 19.55 -17.47 -15.26
CA ASP A 333 19.36 -16.02 -15.39
C ASP A 333 20.01 -15.46 -16.65
N ASN A 334 21.23 -15.91 -16.97
CA ASN A 334 21.95 -15.52 -18.18
C ASN A 334 21.26 -16.02 -19.44
N LEU A 335 20.74 -17.24 -19.44
CA LEU A 335 19.97 -17.81 -20.56
C LEU A 335 18.73 -16.98 -20.85
N VAL A 336 17.96 -16.65 -19.84
CA VAL A 336 16.75 -15.79 -19.99
C VAL A 336 17.14 -14.41 -20.52
N GLU A 337 18.22 -13.80 -19.99
CA GLU A 337 18.71 -12.51 -20.50
C GLU A 337 19.13 -12.56 -21.97
N GLN A 338 19.85 -13.59 -22.36
CA GLN A 338 20.26 -13.79 -23.75
C GLN A 338 19.06 -13.95 -24.66
N SER A 339 18.05 -14.72 -24.26
CA SER A 339 16.80 -14.89 -25.03
C SER A 339 16.07 -13.57 -25.23
N ILE A 340 15.90 -12.79 -24.14
CA ILE A 340 15.24 -11.47 -24.21
C ILE A 340 15.99 -10.52 -25.15
N ASN A 341 17.33 -10.51 -25.09
CA ASN A 341 18.14 -9.67 -25.95
C ASN A 341 18.12 -10.13 -27.40
N ALA A 342 18.10 -11.44 -27.66
CA ALA A 342 18.04 -12.02 -29.01
C ALA A 342 16.69 -11.75 -29.69
N THR A 343 15.62 -11.70 -28.92
CA THR A 343 14.25 -11.44 -29.42
C THR A 343 13.84 -9.98 -29.33
N ARG A 344 14.75 -9.09 -28.97
CA ARG A 344 14.49 -7.67 -28.74
C ARG A 344 13.99 -6.97 -30.00
N VAL A 345 12.77 -6.41 -29.93
CA VAL A 345 12.13 -5.62 -30.98
C VAL A 345 11.66 -4.28 -30.41
N THR A 346 12.09 -3.19 -31.04
CA THR A 346 11.65 -1.84 -30.69
C THR A 346 10.19 -1.65 -31.09
N THR A 347 9.39 -1.07 -30.17
CA THR A 347 7.98 -0.80 -30.37
C THR A 347 7.72 0.69 -30.60
N THR A 348 6.47 1.04 -30.87
CA THR A 348 6.00 2.44 -30.91
C THR A 348 5.71 3.02 -29.52
N ARG A 349 5.86 2.22 -28.45
CA ARG A 349 5.67 2.68 -27.08
C ARG A 349 6.84 3.56 -26.68
N GLU A 350 6.54 4.72 -26.12
CA GLU A 350 7.54 5.73 -25.79
C GLU A 350 7.62 5.97 -24.30
N ALA A 351 8.83 6.33 -23.84
CA ALA A 351 9.09 6.89 -22.51
C ALA A 351 9.93 8.16 -22.65
N PHE A 352 9.73 9.09 -21.73
CA PHE A 352 10.53 10.31 -21.61
C PHE A 352 11.31 10.25 -20.30
N VAL A 353 12.63 10.07 -20.41
CA VAL A 353 13.50 9.82 -19.26
C VAL A 353 14.76 10.69 -19.39
N GLY A 354 15.13 11.37 -18.31
CA GLY A 354 16.35 12.19 -18.27
C GLY A 354 16.39 13.29 -19.33
N GLY A 355 15.23 13.80 -19.76
CA GLY A 355 15.15 14.81 -20.82
C GLY A 355 15.19 14.25 -22.24
N HIS A 356 15.23 12.93 -22.41
CA HIS A 356 15.31 12.26 -23.72
C HIS A 356 14.08 11.37 -23.97
N ARG A 357 13.72 11.23 -25.23
CA ARG A 357 12.64 10.36 -25.70
C ARG A 357 13.20 9.03 -26.17
N PHE A 358 12.63 7.94 -25.71
CA PHE A 358 13.04 6.58 -26.03
C PHE A 358 11.85 5.77 -26.55
N ASN A 359 12.05 5.05 -27.65
CA ASN A 359 11.12 4.00 -28.07
C ASN A 359 11.49 2.72 -27.32
N LEU A 360 10.55 2.23 -26.50
CA LEU A 360 10.75 1.05 -25.68
C LEU A 360 10.73 -0.23 -26.52
N ALA A 361 11.63 -1.15 -26.23
CA ALA A 361 11.64 -2.46 -26.85
C ALA A 361 10.91 -3.50 -26.00
N VAL A 362 10.52 -4.58 -26.65
CA VAL A 362 10.06 -5.82 -26.03
C VAL A 362 11.03 -6.95 -26.37
N GLY A 363 11.12 -7.93 -25.45
CA GLY A 363 11.88 -9.16 -25.66
C GLY A 363 11.20 -10.29 -24.92
N GLU A 364 11.46 -11.55 -25.31
CA GLU A 364 10.71 -12.69 -24.81
C GLU A 364 11.59 -13.91 -24.51
N TRP A 365 11.06 -14.77 -23.65
CA TRP A 365 11.54 -16.10 -23.39
C TRP A 365 10.34 -17.04 -23.20
N SER A 366 10.47 -18.29 -23.65
CA SER A 366 9.43 -19.30 -23.50
C SER A 366 9.89 -20.42 -22.55
N ALA A 367 9.06 -20.73 -21.58
CA ALA A 367 9.29 -21.81 -20.64
C ALA A 367 9.09 -23.18 -21.30
N PRO A 368 9.62 -24.26 -20.71
CA PRO A 368 9.41 -25.64 -21.17
C PRO A 368 7.91 -26.05 -21.23
N THR A 369 7.05 -25.44 -20.43
CA THR A 369 5.59 -25.62 -20.45
C THR A 369 4.91 -25.00 -21.66
N GLY A 370 5.63 -24.18 -22.43
CA GLY A 370 5.09 -23.39 -23.55
C GLY A 370 4.62 -21.99 -23.13
N THR A 371 4.66 -21.65 -21.83
CA THR A 371 4.32 -20.31 -21.37
C THR A 371 5.31 -19.29 -21.90
N ARG A 372 4.82 -18.27 -22.59
CA ARG A 372 5.61 -17.19 -23.16
C ARG A 372 5.61 -15.96 -22.27
N TYR A 373 6.76 -15.55 -21.80
CA TYR A 373 6.96 -14.34 -21.01
C TYR A 373 7.51 -13.25 -21.90
N VAL A 374 6.88 -12.07 -21.84
CA VAL A 374 7.25 -10.90 -22.65
C VAL A 374 7.57 -9.74 -21.72
N TRP A 375 8.80 -9.23 -21.79
CA TRP A 375 9.25 -8.05 -21.05
C TRP A 375 9.20 -6.81 -21.94
N THR A 376 8.84 -5.69 -21.33
CA THR A 376 8.92 -4.37 -21.97
C THR A 376 10.00 -3.57 -21.24
N GLU A 377 10.84 -2.86 -22.00
CA GLU A 377 11.79 -1.92 -21.40
C GLU A 377 11.04 -0.85 -20.59
N SER A 378 11.65 -0.41 -19.51
CA SER A 378 11.18 0.66 -18.65
C SER A 378 12.34 1.55 -18.22
N GLU A 379 12.05 2.67 -17.58
CA GLU A 379 13.08 3.51 -16.97
C GLU A 379 13.91 2.70 -15.99
N VAL A 380 15.24 2.82 -16.08
CA VAL A 380 16.16 2.20 -15.14
C VAL A 380 16.41 3.15 -13.95
N PRO A 381 16.87 2.63 -12.78
CA PRO A 381 17.21 3.46 -11.63
C PRO A 381 18.14 4.62 -11.97
N GLU A 382 17.92 5.79 -11.37
CA GLU A 382 18.60 7.06 -11.67
C GLU A 382 20.14 6.98 -11.63
N PHE A 383 20.71 6.14 -10.75
CA PHE A 383 22.17 5.95 -10.69
C PHE A 383 22.75 5.38 -11.99
N LEU A 384 21.97 4.69 -12.82
CA LEU A 384 22.39 4.19 -14.13
C LEU A 384 22.34 5.28 -15.22
N HIS A 385 21.52 6.33 -15.01
CA HIS A 385 21.49 7.48 -15.93
C HIS A 385 22.86 8.14 -16.01
N LYS A 386 23.58 8.20 -14.90
CA LYS A 386 24.98 8.72 -14.86
C LYS A 386 25.95 7.88 -15.71
N LYS A 387 25.60 6.63 -16.02
CA LYS A 387 26.34 5.72 -16.90
C LYS A 387 25.80 5.71 -18.33
N GLY A 388 24.88 6.62 -18.68
CA GLY A 388 24.27 6.73 -20.00
C GLY A 388 23.19 5.69 -20.31
N LYS A 389 22.74 4.92 -19.33
CA LYS A 389 21.65 3.95 -19.48
C LYS A 389 20.37 4.53 -18.88
N PHE A 390 19.35 4.74 -19.71
CA PHE A 390 18.10 5.38 -19.32
C PHE A 390 16.92 4.41 -19.31
N VAL A 391 16.92 3.44 -20.23
CA VAL A 391 15.87 2.40 -20.33
C VAL A 391 16.48 1.01 -20.42
N GLY A 392 15.73 0.00 -20.01
CA GLY A 392 16.17 -1.38 -20.08
C GLY A 392 15.14 -2.35 -19.51
N PHE A 393 15.39 -3.63 -19.68
CA PHE A 393 14.58 -4.68 -19.07
C PHE A 393 14.87 -4.78 -17.57
N SER A 394 13.81 -4.92 -16.76
CA SER A 394 13.92 -5.04 -15.31
C SER A 394 14.61 -6.35 -14.90
N PRO A 395 15.76 -6.31 -14.21
CA PRO A 395 16.40 -7.53 -13.71
C PRO A 395 15.53 -8.29 -12.70
N THR A 396 14.73 -7.56 -11.91
CA THR A 396 13.81 -8.13 -10.93
C THR A 396 12.72 -8.96 -11.61
N GLU A 397 12.08 -8.41 -12.64
CA GLU A 397 11.04 -9.11 -13.38
C GLU A 397 11.61 -10.33 -14.13
N ARG A 398 12.81 -10.20 -14.68
CA ARG A 398 13.48 -11.27 -15.40
C ARG A 398 13.75 -12.51 -14.53
N LYS A 399 14.16 -12.29 -13.29
CA LYS A 399 14.40 -13.36 -12.31
C LYS A 399 13.12 -13.97 -11.76
N ASN A 400 12.13 -13.13 -11.55
CA ASN A 400 10.93 -13.48 -10.81
C ASN A 400 9.86 -14.14 -11.69
N TRP A 401 9.55 -13.57 -12.86
CA TRP A 401 8.42 -14.01 -13.68
C TRP A 401 8.48 -15.48 -14.10
N PRO A 402 9.61 -16.04 -14.55
CA PRO A 402 9.68 -17.44 -14.88
C PRO A 402 9.33 -18.35 -13.69
N VAL A 403 9.90 -18.08 -12.54
CA VAL A 403 9.71 -18.90 -11.34
C VAL A 403 8.27 -18.78 -10.81
N GLN A 404 7.77 -17.55 -10.67
CA GLN A 404 6.39 -17.33 -10.21
C GLN A 404 5.35 -17.84 -11.19
N GLY A 405 5.60 -17.68 -12.48
CA GLY A 405 4.67 -18.07 -13.51
C GLY A 405 4.54 -19.58 -13.65
N GLU A 406 5.64 -20.29 -13.63
CA GLU A 406 5.61 -21.77 -13.66
C GLU A 406 5.02 -22.32 -12.34
N GLY A 407 5.23 -21.63 -11.21
CA GLY A 407 4.53 -21.94 -9.96
C GLY A 407 3.02 -21.70 -10.08
N GLY A 408 2.60 -20.60 -10.70
CA GLY A 408 1.19 -20.31 -10.99
C GLY A 408 0.57 -21.36 -11.89
N PHE A 409 1.27 -21.78 -12.94
CA PHE A 409 0.84 -22.85 -13.84
C PHE A 409 0.66 -24.18 -13.08
N ALA A 410 1.60 -24.56 -12.23
CA ALA A 410 1.51 -25.78 -11.43
C ALA A 410 0.27 -25.77 -10.51
N VAL A 411 -0.04 -24.63 -9.87
CA VAL A 411 -1.26 -24.47 -9.05
C VAL A 411 -2.53 -24.57 -9.91
N GLN A 412 -2.59 -23.90 -11.06
CA GLN A 412 -3.75 -23.95 -11.95
C GLN A 412 -4.00 -25.35 -12.52
N ALA A 413 -2.96 -26.13 -12.78
CA ALA A 413 -3.09 -27.50 -13.28
C ALA A 413 -3.67 -28.48 -12.24
N MET A 414 -3.72 -28.10 -10.96
CA MET A 414 -4.30 -28.89 -9.88
C MET A 414 -5.75 -28.48 -9.54
N LEU A 415 -6.19 -27.30 -9.95
CA LEU A 415 -7.56 -26.83 -9.80
C LEU A 415 -8.47 -27.31 -10.94
#